data_1c51e68193015dec588342ee9d9e41ed
#
_entry.id   1c51e68193015dec588342ee9d9e41ed
#
_cell.length_a   1.000
_cell.length_b   1.000
_cell.length_c   1.000
_cell.angle_alpha   90.00
_cell.angle_beta   90.00
_cell.angle_gamma   90.00
#
_symmetry.space_group_name_H-M   'P 1'
#
loop_
_entity.id
_entity.type
_entity.pdbx_description
1 polymer ?
#
loop_
_entity_poly.entity_id
_entity_poly.type
_entity_poly.pdbx_seq_one_letter_code
_entity_poly.pdbx_strand_id
1 'polypeptide(L)'
;GGVMEPLIRDPRARKLTFTGSTAVGRKLVEQSAEQLLRVSMELGGNAPFMVFEDADVDAAVEGAMAAKMRNVGEACTAANRLYVHESVAAEFGEKFAAKMKAMTVGNGMDEGVTVGPLITGKAVKNVQRLIDGAVAAGATKVCGDEQVPSEGNFVAPTVLTNVPGDDDIVREEIFGPVAAIQT
;
A
#
# COMPACT_ATOMS: atom_id res chain seq x y z
N GLY A 1 -10.51 -20.74 4.82
CA GLY A 1 -10.61 -21.20 6.21
C GLY A 1 -10.89 -22.69 6.30
N GLY A 2 -12.08 -23.13 5.89
CA GLY A 2 -12.54 -24.51 6.14
C GLY A 2 -11.67 -25.64 5.58
N VAL A 3 -10.91 -25.39 4.51
CA VAL A 3 -10.01 -26.41 3.93
C VAL A 3 -8.72 -26.57 4.76
N MET A 4 -8.22 -25.48 5.33
CA MET A 4 -6.94 -25.48 6.05
C MET A 4 -7.04 -26.01 7.48
N GLU A 5 -8.17 -25.80 8.14
CA GLU A 5 -8.33 -26.18 9.55
C GLU A 5 -8.10 -27.69 9.81
N PRO A 6 -8.68 -28.63 9.04
CA PRO A 6 -8.37 -30.05 9.21
C PRO A 6 -6.90 -30.40 9.02
N LEU A 7 -6.21 -29.69 8.10
CA LEU A 7 -4.77 -29.91 7.83
C LEU A 7 -3.90 -29.41 8.99
N ILE A 8 -4.26 -28.26 9.58
CA ILE A 8 -3.55 -27.71 10.75
C ILE A 8 -3.68 -28.64 11.97
N ARG A 9 -4.83 -29.31 12.13
CA ARG A 9 -5.12 -30.26 13.23
C ARG A 9 -4.59 -31.65 12.97
N ASP A 10 -4.11 -31.94 11.76
CA ASP A 10 -3.56 -33.28 11.45
C ASP A 10 -2.24 -33.53 12.24
N PRO A 11 -2.12 -34.60 13.02
CA PRO A 11 -0.92 -34.86 13.82
C PRO A 11 0.36 -35.12 13.01
N ARG A 12 0.24 -35.29 11.71
CA ARG A 12 1.38 -35.35 10.77
C ARG A 12 1.93 -33.99 10.38
N ALA A 13 1.14 -32.94 10.51
CA ALA A 13 1.61 -31.58 10.24
C ALA A 13 2.72 -31.17 11.22
N ARG A 14 3.73 -30.45 10.76
CA ARG A 14 4.86 -30.00 11.58
C ARG A 14 5.16 -28.53 11.44
N LYS A 15 4.74 -27.93 10.34
CA LYS A 15 4.99 -26.52 10.05
C LYS A 15 3.84 -25.93 9.24
N LEU A 16 3.49 -24.69 9.55
CA LEU A 16 2.59 -23.85 8.78
C LEU A 16 3.38 -22.66 8.25
N THR A 17 3.33 -22.44 6.95
CA THR A 17 3.86 -21.26 6.29
C THR A 17 2.70 -20.50 5.64
N PHE A 18 2.62 -19.19 5.85
CA PHE A 18 1.52 -18.38 5.36
C PHE A 18 2.02 -17.01 4.92
N THR A 19 1.50 -16.54 3.79
CA THR A 19 1.64 -15.16 3.32
C THR A 19 0.25 -14.57 3.16
N GLY A 20 -0.01 -13.40 3.76
CA GLY A 20 -1.30 -12.71 3.67
C GLY A 20 -1.52 -11.70 4.78
N SER A 21 -2.78 -11.36 5.07
CA SER A 21 -3.09 -10.32 6.04
C SER A 21 -2.73 -10.73 7.47
N THR A 22 -2.32 -9.75 8.28
CA THR A 22 -1.99 -9.94 9.70
C THR A 22 -3.14 -10.55 10.49
N ALA A 23 -4.39 -10.17 10.21
CA ALA A 23 -5.56 -10.71 10.87
C ALA A 23 -5.74 -12.21 10.63
N VAL A 24 -5.53 -12.68 9.40
CA VAL A 24 -5.59 -14.12 9.07
C VAL A 24 -4.39 -14.85 9.66
N GLY A 25 -3.18 -14.26 9.60
CA GLY A 25 -1.98 -14.85 10.21
C GLY A 25 -2.14 -15.11 11.71
N ARG A 26 -2.66 -14.14 12.47
CA ARG A 26 -2.94 -14.32 13.90
C ARG A 26 -3.85 -15.51 14.16
N LYS A 27 -4.95 -15.62 13.40
CA LYS A 27 -5.88 -16.75 13.52
C LYS A 27 -5.23 -18.09 13.22
N LEU A 28 -4.36 -18.15 12.22
CA LEU A 28 -3.64 -19.37 11.86
C LEU A 28 -2.60 -19.75 12.93
N VAL A 29 -1.91 -18.80 13.53
CA VAL A 29 -1.01 -19.04 14.67
C VAL A 29 -1.78 -19.58 15.86
N GLU A 30 -2.93 -18.99 16.20
CA GLU A 30 -3.80 -19.49 17.26
C GLU A 30 -4.23 -20.93 17.02
N GLN A 31 -4.67 -21.27 15.82
CA GLN A 31 -5.05 -22.64 15.45
C GLN A 31 -3.87 -23.62 15.47
N SER A 32 -2.66 -23.12 15.23
CA SER A 32 -1.44 -23.95 15.23
C SER A 32 -0.96 -24.35 16.63
N ALA A 33 -1.43 -23.67 17.66
CA ALA A 33 -0.99 -23.88 19.04
C ALA A 33 -1.34 -25.28 19.56
N GLU A 34 -2.49 -25.84 19.17
CA GLU A 34 -2.94 -27.18 19.58
C GLU A 34 -1.93 -28.29 19.23
N GLN A 35 -1.33 -28.20 18.04
CA GLN A 35 -0.36 -29.16 17.52
C GLN A 35 1.10 -28.69 17.70
N LEU A 36 1.34 -27.55 18.35
CA LEU A 36 2.66 -26.94 18.51
C LEU A 36 3.42 -26.83 17.18
N LEU A 37 2.71 -26.43 16.10
CA LEU A 37 3.33 -26.28 14.80
C LEU A 37 4.37 -25.17 14.81
N ARG A 38 5.49 -25.37 14.13
CA ARG A 38 6.37 -24.28 13.77
C ARG A 38 5.66 -23.39 12.74
N VAL A 39 5.71 -22.07 12.92
CA VAL A 39 5.08 -21.12 12.01
C VAL A 39 6.11 -20.23 11.34
N SER A 40 5.88 -19.91 10.05
CA SER A 40 6.56 -18.85 9.32
C SER A 40 5.48 -17.97 8.70
N MET A 41 5.45 -16.69 9.11
CA MET A 41 4.40 -15.74 8.75
C MET A 41 5.00 -14.57 8.00
N GLU A 42 4.59 -14.41 6.74
CA GLU A 42 4.83 -13.23 5.91
C GLU A 42 3.54 -12.42 5.86
N LEU A 43 3.51 -11.30 6.57
CA LEU A 43 2.29 -10.55 6.83
C LEU A 43 2.37 -9.14 6.27
N GLY A 44 1.27 -8.40 6.37
CA GLY A 44 1.20 -7.02 5.97
C GLY A 44 2.13 -6.11 6.76
N GLY A 45 2.45 -4.97 6.21
CA GLY A 45 3.31 -3.98 6.80
C GLY A 45 2.90 -2.56 6.42
N ASN A 46 3.57 -1.58 7.01
CA ASN A 46 3.35 -0.17 6.74
C ASN A 46 4.70 0.57 6.72
N ALA A 47 5.52 0.24 5.70
CA ALA A 47 6.90 0.66 5.62
C ALA A 47 7.05 2.19 5.53
N PRO A 48 7.98 2.81 6.27
CA PRO A 48 8.34 4.20 6.09
C PRO A 48 9.33 4.40 4.95
N PHE A 49 9.25 5.56 4.31
CA PHE A 49 10.25 6.11 3.41
C PHE A 49 10.61 7.51 3.90
N MET A 50 11.89 7.76 4.15
CA MET A 50 12.33 9.01 4.77
C MET A 50 13.23 9.80 3.83
N VAL A 51 12.95 11.10 3.68
CA VAL A 51 13.72 12.05 2.88
C VAL A 51 14.18 13.18 3.79
N PHE A 52 15.49 13.26 4.02
CA PHE A 52 16.11 14.31 4.83
C PHE A 52 16.45 15.54 3.99
N GLU A 53 16.82 16.64 4.65
CA GLU A 53 17.07 17.94 4.05
C GLU A 53 18.23 17.99 3.03
N ASP A 54 19.19 17.07 3.18
CA ASP A 54 20.37 16.94 2.34
C ASP A 54 20.22 15.90 1.21
N ALA A 55 19.01 15.34 1.05
CA ALA A 55 18.75 14.34 0.02
C ALA A 55 18.76 14.97 -1.38
N ASP A 56 19.24 14.21 -2.36
CA ASP A 56 18.94 14.48 -3.77
C ASP A 56 17.47 14.18 -4.03
N VAL A 57 16.68 15.24 -4.22
CA VAL A 57 15.21 15.13 -4.36
C VAL A 57 14.82 14.32 -5.58
N ASP A 58 15.53 14.45 -6.71
CA ASP A 58 15.20 13.69 -7.92
C ASP A 58 15.46 12.20 -7.71
N ALA A 59 16.59 11.83 -7.11
CA ALA A 59 16.89 10.45 -6.74
C ALA A 59 15.90 9.91 -5.69
N ALA A 60 15.48 10.73 -4.72
CA ALA A 60 14.49 10.36 -3.71
C ALA A 60 13.12 10.07 -4.34
N VAL A 61 12.69 10.88 -5.31
CA VAL A 61 11.44 10.68 -6.06
C VAL A 61 11.48 9.36 -6.85
N GLU A 62 12.59 9.05 -7.55
CA GLU A 62 12.74 7.76 -8.24
C GLU A 62 12.68 6.60 -7.26
N GLY A 63 13.39 6.69 -6.13
CA GLY A 63 13.36 5.69 -5.08
C GLY A 63 11.96 5.49 -4.49
N ALA A 64 11.22 6.58 -4.24
CA ALA A 64 9.86 6.53 -3.73
C ALA A 64 8.89 5.91 -4.74
N MET A 65 9.01 6.23 -6.05
CA MET A 65 8.24 5.58 -7.12
C MET A 65 8.47 4.06 -7.11
N ALA A 66 9.73 3.63 -7.07
CA ALA A 66 10.08 2.21 -7.04
C ALA A 66 9.56 1.52 -5.76
N ALA A 67 9.68 2.16 -4.59
CA ALA A 67 9.26 1.62 -3.31
C ALA A 67 7.73 1.59 -3.15
N LYS A 68 6.99 2.53 -3.78
CA LYS A 68 5.54 2.63 -3.66
C LYS A 68 4.80 1.93 -4.78
N MET A 69 5.21 2.15 -6.04
CA MET A 69 4.41 1.75 -7.20
C MET A 69 4.71 0.33 -7.69
N ARG A 70 5.69 -0.35 -7.11
CA ARG A 70 5.88 -1.79 -7.37
C ARG A 70 4.57 -2.54 -7.13
N ASN A 71 4.11 -3.28 -8.14
CA ASN A 71 2.84 -4.00 -8.10
C ASN A 71 1.65 -3.11 -7.70
N VAL A 72 1.60 -1.87 -8.22
CA VAL A 72 0.51 -0.91 -7.96
C VAL A 72 0.36 -0.57 -6.44
N GLY A 73 1.42 -0.77 -5.65
CA GLY A 73 1.36 -0.60 -4.19
C GLY A 73 0.71 -1.77 -3.45
N GLU A 74 0.28 -2.84 -4.13
CA GLU A 74 -0.23 -4.07 -3.53
C GLU A 74 0.93 -5.02 -3.14
N ALA A 75 1.83 -4.53 -2.28
CA ALA A 75 2.97 -5.27 -1.78
C ALA A 75 3.17 -5.02 -0.29
N CYS A 76 3.50 -6.07 0.47
CA CYS A 76 3.75 -5.98 1.91
C CYS A 76 4.96 -5.09 2.27
N THR A 77 5.83 -4.83 1.30
CA THR A 77 7.01 -3.95 1.43
C THR A 77 6.80 -2.56 0.84
N ALA A 78 5.59 -2.24 0.34
CA ALA A 78 5.32 -0.92 -0.23
C ALA A 78 5.52 0.18 0.80
N ALA A 79 6.18 1.27 0.39
CA ALA A 79 6.30 2.46 1.22
C ALA A 79 4.95 3.18 1.30
N ASN A 80 4.30 3.11 2.45
CA ASN A 80 2.99 3.73 2.67
C ASN A 80 3.09 5.08 3.38
N ARG A 81 4.12 5.27 4.21
CA ARG A 81 4.35 6.47 5.01
C ARG A 81 5.60 7.18 4.49
N LEU A 82 5.42 8.30 3.80
CA LEU A 82 6.53 9.08 3.27
C LEU A 82 6.76 10.27 4.22
N TYR A 83 7.85 10.22 4.98
CA TYR A 83 8.29 11.30 5.87
C TYR A 83 9.31 12.16 5.12
N VAL A 84 8.97 13.40 4.85
CA VAL A 84 9.80 14.30 4.06
C VAL A 84 10.09 15.55 4.87
N HIS A 85 11.38 15.89 5.00
CA HIS A 85 11.80 17.08 5.73
C HIS A 85 11.15 18.34 5.11
N GLU A 86 10.71 19.27 5.95
CA GLU A 86 9.92 20.44 5.54
C GLU A 86 10.58 21.27 4.42
N SER A 87 11.91 21.40 4.45
CA SER A 87 12.65 22.20 3.47
C SER A 87 12.60 21.64 2.03
N VAL A 88 12.33 20.34 1.87
CA VAL A 88 12.28 19.67 0.55
C VAL A 88 10.89 19.09 0.23
N ALA A 89 9.95 19.18 1.16
CA ALA A 89 8.64 18.53 1.05
C ALA A 89 7.81 19.05 -0.14
N ALA A 90 7.82 20.34 -0.39
CA ALA A 90 7.08 20.92 -1.51
C ALA A 90 7.62 20.42 -2.86
N GLU A 91 8.92 20.52 -3.08
CA GLU A 91 9.58 20.06 -4.30
C GLU A 91 9.39 18.54 -4.51
N PHE A 92 9.61 17.75 -3.45
CA PHE A 92 9.40 16.31 -3.51
C PHE A 92 7.96 15.96 -3.87
N GLY A 93 6.98 16.58 -3.21
CA GLY A 93 5.56 16.33 -3.44
C GLY A 93 5.11 16.67 -4.86
N GLU A 94 5.57 17.79 -5.41
CA GLU A 94 5.27 18.21 -6.79
C GLU A 94 5.86 17.24 -7.82
N LYS A 95 7.15 16.92 -7.69
CA LYS A 95 7.84 15.99 -8.60
C LYS A 95 7.26 14.58 -8.53
N PHE A 96 6.96 14.10 -7.32
CA PHE A 96 6.37 12.79 -7.12
C PHE A 96 4.96 12.72 -7.71
N ALA A 97 4.11 13.73 -7.47
CA ALA A 97 2.79 13.81 -8.06
C ALA A 97 2.83 13.88 -9.60
N ALA A 98 3.79 14.61 -10.18
CA ALA A 98 3.97 14.65 -11.62
C ALA A 98 4.25 13.25 -12.21
N LYS A 99 5.09 12.44 -11.55
CA LYS A 99 5.35 11.06 -11.98
C LYS A 99 4.13 10.15 -11.82
N MET A 100 3.41 10.28 -10.71
CA MET A 100 2.17 9.53 -10.48
C MET A 100 1.10 9.85 -11.53
N LYS A 101 0.93 11.13 -11.88
CA LYS A 101 0.01 11.58 -12.95
C LYS A 101 0.38 11.06 -14.33
N ALA A 102 1.66 10.88 -14.60
CA ALA A 102 2.15 10.38 -15.89
C ALA A 102 1.89 8.87 -16.10
N MET A 103 1.45 8.16 -15.06
CA MET A 103 1.17 6.72 -15.17
C MET A 103 -0.16 6.48 -15.87
N THR A 104 -0.17 5.48 -16.75
CA THR A 104 -1.36 5.09 -17.51
C THR A 104 -2.09 3.96 -16.80
N VAL A 105 -3.35 4.21 -16.43
CA VAL A 105 -4.22 3.23 -15.76
C VAL A 105 -5.06 2.47 -16.80
N GLY A 106 -5.06 1.15 -16.74
CA GLY A 106 -5.82 0.35 -17.69
C GLY A 106 -5.58 -1.14 -17.56
N ASN A 107 -5.99 -1.88 -18.59
CA ASN A 107 -5.72 -3.31 -18.67
C ASN A 107 -4.22 -3.53 -18.92
N GLY A 108 -3.56 -4.29 -18.06
CA GLY A 108 -2.12 -4.57 -18.14
C GLY A 108 -1.66 -5.34 -19.40
N MET A 109 -2.58 -5.79 -20.24
CA MET A 109 -2.27 -6.37 -21.56
C MET A 109 -2.19 -5.32 -22.67
N ASP A 110 -2.63 -4.08 -22.39
CA ASP A 110 -2.58 -2.99 -23.36
C ASP A 110 -1.22 -2.29 -23.33
N GLU A 111 -0.74 -1.87 -24.49
CA GLU A 111 0.56 -1.20 -24.62
C GLU A 111 0.56 0.13 -23.85
N GLY A 112 1.64 0.41 -23.12
CA GLY A 112 1.83 1.65 -22.37
C GLY A 112 1.10 1.71 -21.03
N VAL A 113 0.29 0.72 -20.67
CA VAL A 113 -0.33 0.66 -19.33
C VAL A 113 0.71 0.30 -18.28
N THR A 114 0.75 1.11 -17.22
CA THR A 114 1.69 0.93 -16.10
C THR A 114 1.01 0.67 -14.76
N VAL A 115 -0.32 0.92 -14.68
CA VAL A 115 -1.14 0.71 -13.48
C VAL A 115 -2.35 -0.15 -13.84
N GLY A 116 -2.36 -1.38 -13.36
CA GLY A 116 -3.47 -2.32 -13.50
C GLY A 116 -4.56 -2.13 -12.44
N PRO A 117 -5.59 -3.02 -12.45
CA PRO A 117 -6.64 -3.00 -11.44
C PRO A 117 -6.15 -3.56 -10.10
N LEU A 118 -6.76 -3.13 -9.01
CA LEU A 118 -6.62 -3.78 -7.70
C LEU A 118 -7.30 -5.16 -7.71
N ILE A 119 -6.90 -6.01 -6.76
CA ILE A 119 -7.35 -7.41 -6.70
C ILE A 119 -8.87 -7.59 -6.53
N THR A 120 -9.56 -6.68 -5.85
CA THR A 120 -11.01 -6.77 -5.57
C THR A 120 -11.66 -5.41 -5.44
N GLY A 121 -12.99 -5.35 -5.66
CA GLY A 121 -13.77 -4.16 -5.34
C GLY A 121 -13.78 -3.79 -3.85
N LYS A 122 -13.51 -4.74 -2.95
CA LYS A 122 -13.30 -4.44 -1.52
C LYS A 122 -12.02 -3.65 -1.30
N ALA A 123 -10.95 -3.98 -2.03
CA ALA A 123 -9.68 -3.24 -1.98
C ALA A 123 -9.89 -1.81 -2.46
N VAL A 124 -10.59 -1.61 -3.59
CA VAL A 124 -10.95 -0.27 -4.09
C VAL A 124 -11.69 0.56 -3.03
N LYS A 125 -12.73 -0.02 -2.42
CA LYS A 125 -13.50 0.66 -1.37
C LYS A 125 -12.65 1.03 -0.16
N ASN A 126 -11.72 0.16 0.24
CA ASN A 126 -10.83 0.46 1.37
C ASN A 126 -9.84 1.58 1.03
N VAL A 127 -9.23 1.54 -0.15
CA VAL A 127 -8.32 2.59 -0.61
C VAL A 127 -9.06 3.93 -0.69
N GLN A 128 -10.25 3.96 -1.26
CA GLN A 128 -11.06 5.18 -1.35
C GLN A 128 -11.42 5.71 0.05
N ARG A 129 -11.84 4.84 0.98
CA ARG A 129 -12.12 5.22 2.38
C ARG A 129 -10.91 5.92 3.02
N LEU A 130 -9.71 5.38 2.82
CA LEU A 130 -8.48 5.96 3.38
C LEU A 130 -8.18 7.33 2.77
N ILE A 131 -8.33 7.47 1.44
CA ILE A 131 -8.16 8.76 0.77
C ILE A 131 -9.16 9.79 1.30
N ASP A 132 -10.45 9.44 1.31
CA ASP A 132 -11.53 10.35 1.74
C ASP A 132 -11.36 10.74 3.21
N GLY A 133 -10.98 9.78 4.07
CA GLY A 133 -10.69 10.02 5.48
C GLY A 133 -9.56 11.02 5.67
N ALA A 134 -8.43 10.82 4.99
CA ALA A 134 -7.27 11.72 5.10
C ALA A 134 -7.61 13.13 4.59
N VAL A 135 -8.33 13.26 3.47
CA VAL A 135 -8.77 14.55 2.95
C VAL A 135 -9.73 15.25 3.94
N ALA A 136 -10.68 14.51 4.52
CA ALA A 136 -11.58 15.06 5.54
C ALA A 136 -10.83 15.50 6.82
N ALA A 137 -9.72 14.83 7.14
CA ALA A 137 -8.85 15.19 8.27
C ALA A 137 -7.87 16.35 7.96
N GLY A 138 -7.87 16.90 6.73
CA GLY A 138 -7.10 18.07 6.34
C GLY A 138 -5.91 17.80 5.41
N ALA A 139 -5.71 16.56 4.96
CA ALA A 139 -4.71 16.28 3.93
C ALA A 139 -5.07 16.95 2.60
N THR A 140 -4.05 17.33 1.85
CA THR A 140 -4.21 17.93 0.52
C THR A 140 -3.99 16.86 -0.54
N LYS A 141 -5.00 16.60 -1.36
CA LYS A 141 -4.89 15.72 -2.52
C LYS A 141 -4.24 16.47 -3.69
N VAL A 142 -3.01 16.11 -4.05
CA VAL A 142 -2.22 16.74 -5.12
C VAL A 142 -2.51 16.11 -6.48
N CYS A 143 -2.80 14.80 -6.51
CA CYS A 143 -3.29 14.08 -7.68
C CYS A 143 -4.16 12.89 -7.25
N GLY A 144 -4.86 12.26 -8.18
CA GLY A 144 -5.74 11.13 -7.93
C GLY A 144 -7.19 11.36 -8.39
N ASP A 145 -7.42 12.42 -9.19
CA ASP A 145 -8.69 12.71 -9.84
C ASP A 145 -8.65 12.39 -11.34
N GLU A 146 -7.55 11.76 -11.80
CA GLU A 146 -7.40 11.35 -13.18
C GLU A 146 -8.43 10.29 -13.53
N GLN A 147 -8.93 10.38 -14.78
CA GLN A 147 -9.95 9.46 -15.26
C GLN A 147 -9.38 8.03 -15.36
N VAL A 148 -10.08 7.08 -14.76
CA VAL A 148 -9.77 5.64 -14.84
C VAL A 148 -10.90 4.91 -15.55
N PRO A 149 -10.68 3.68 -16.07
CA PRO A 149 -11.75 2.88 -16.65
C PRO A 149 -12.93 2.69 -15.70
N SER A 150 -14.14 2.86 -16.19
CA SER A 150 -15.39 2.76 -15.40
C SER A 150 -15.73 1.33 -14.98
N GLU A 151 -15.21 0.34 -15.73
CA GLU A 151 -15.40 -1.08 -15.43
C GLU A 151 -14.10 -1.67 -14.89
N GLY A 152 -14.19 -2.42 -13.80
CA GLY A 152 -13.05 -3.04 -13.13
C GLY A 152 -12.72 -2.41 -11.77
N ASN A 153 -11.59 -2.83 -11.20
CA ASN A 153 -11.17 -2.41 -9.86
C ASN A 153 -10.06 -1.34 -9.92
N PHE A 154 -10.23 -0.34 -10.76
CA PHE A 154 -9.20 0.67 -10.98
C PHE A 154 -9.25 1.79 -9.93
N VAL A 155 -8.09 2.27 -9.54
CA VAL A 155 -7.89 3.45 -8.68
C VAL A 155 -6.81 4.32 -9.31
N ALA A 156 -7.05 5.62 -9.40
CA ALA A 156 -6.05 6.56 -9.89
C ALA A 156 -4.85 6.65 -8.92
N PRO A 157 -3.61 6.69 -9.44
CA PRO A 157 -2.44 6.98 -8.63
C PRO A 157 -2.63 8.29 -7.87
N THR A 158 -2.59 8.23 -6.54
CA THR A 158 -2.97 9.34 -5.67
C THR A 158 -1.81 9.78 -4.78
N VAL A 159 -1.58 11.08 -4.68
CA VAL A 159 -0.62 11.68 -3.74
C VAL A 159 -1.36 12.61 -2.79
N LEU A 160 -1.19 12.35 -1.51
CA LEU A 160 -1.70 13.21 -0.43
C LEU A 160 -0.50 13.86 0.28
N THR A 161 -0.58 15.16 0.52
CA THR A 161 0.38 15.93 1.31
C THR A 161 -0.29 16.47 2.57
N ASN A 162 0.49 16.97 3.52
CA ASN A 162 -0.02 17.47 4.80
C ASN A 162 -0.88 16.43 5.54
N VAL A 163 -0.53 15.16 5.44
CA VAL A 163 -1.29 14.07 6.05
C VAL A 163 -1.10 14.09 7.57
N PRO A 164 -2.18 14.17 8.38
CA PRO A 164 -2.06 14.13 9.84
C PRO A 164 -1.41 12.83 10.32
N GLY A 165 -0.52 12.93 11.32
CA GLY A 165 0.27 11.78 11.81
C GLY A 165 -0.54 10.69 12.52
N ASP A 166 -1.79 10.97 12.86
CA ASP A 166 -2.71 10.05 13.54
C ASP A 166 -3.87 9.57 12.65
N ASP A 167 -3.84 9.90 11.36
CA ASP A 167 -4.85 9.44 10.40
C ASP A 167 -4.76 7.94 10.12
N ASP A 168 -5.89 7.33 9.76
CA ASP A 168 -5.96 5.91 9.45
C ASP A 168 -5.05 5.52 8.28
N ILE A 169 -4.84 6.40 7.29
CA ILE A 169 -4.00 6.13 6.13
C ILE A 169 -2.52 5.92 6.49
N VAL A 170 -2.06 6.46 7.63
CA VAL A 170 -0.70 6.24 8.14
C VAL A 170 -0.62 5.11 9.16
N ARG A 171 -1.76 4.61 9.64
CA ARG A 171 -1.83 3.49 10.58
C ARG A 171 -2.14 2.16 9.93
N GLU A 172 -2.95 2.18 8.86
CA GLU A 172 -3.37 0.99 8.13
C GLU A 172 -2.47 0.73 6.91
N GLU A 173 -2.33 -0.53 6.53
CA GLU A 173 -1.72 -0.90 5.26
C GLU A 173 -2.64 -0.48 4.11
N ILE A 174 -2.16 0.42 3.23
CA ILE A 174 -2.99 0.96 2.14
C ILE A 174 -3.30 -0.11 1.09
N PHE A 175 -2.29 -0.87 0.65
CA PHE A 175 -2.36 -1.91 -0.37
C PHE A 175 -2.99 -1.42 -1.69
N GLY A 176 -2.47 -0.30 -2.20
CA GLY A 176 -2.95 0.38 -3.41
C GLY A 176 -2.06 1.57 -3.81
N PRO A 177 -2.36 2.24 -4.95
CA PRO A 177 -1.52 3.25 -5.57
C PRO A 177 -1.65 4.63 -4.89
N VAL A 178 -1.53 4.69 -3.58
CA VAL A 178 -1.67 5.94 -2.81
C VAL A 178 -0.44 6.20 -1.97
N ALA A 179 0.11 7.39 -2.06
CA ALA A 179 1.23 7.87 -1.28
C ALA A 179 0.78 8.94 -0.28
N ALA A 180 1.04 8.70 1.01
CA ALA A 180 0.75 9.63 2.10
C ALA A 180 2.04 10.31 2.55
N ILE A 181 2.16 11.63 2.28
CA ILE A 181 3.33 12.45 2.62
C ILE A 181 3.05 13.22 3.91
N GLN A 182 3.94 13.04 4.86
CA GLN A 182 4.01 13.76 6.13
C GLN A 182 5.28 14.60 6.18
N THR A 183 5.21 15.73 6.86
CA THR A 183 6.33 16.67 7.03
C THR A 183 6.77 16.68 8.48
#